data_97ce62e3999ba4017fa2077f4b6c51a6
#
_entry.id   97ce62e3999ba4017fa2077f4b6c51a6
#
_cell.length_a   1.000
_cell.length_b   1.000
_cell.length_c   1.000
_cell.angle_alpha   90.00
_cell.angle_beta   90.00
_cell.angle_gamma   90.00
#
_symmetry.space_group_name_H-M   'P 1'
#
loop_
_entity.id
_entity.type
_entity.pdbx_description
1 polymer ?
#
loop_
_entity_poly.entity_id
_entity_poly.type
_entity_poly.pdbx_seq_one_letter_code
_entity_poly.pdbx_strand_id
1 'polypeptide(L)'
;MKWRLLAVACGILALGLLLYPLMGELVSEKYHSDVETVYVNAIADADDAKLAEQRRAAKEYNAMLRGEAAVSTGGASAPPVDYAKQLTVGGAMCTIDIPKIGVYLPVRHGTEAETLERAVGHVMGTSLPVGGAGTHAVLSAHSGMASAKLFSDIDQLAEGDVFYIHVLGEVLAYEVDQIATVLPGDTSLLQIEDGQDLVTLVTCTPFGVNTHRLLVRGHRVPYVPELVTENGKVSKAASSWTQHYLAGLGIGLGVLAAAGRVCFFARRRRRG
;
A
#
# COMPACT_ATOMS: atom_id res chain seq x y z
N MET A 1 -39.04 29.65 10.22
CA MET A 1 -38.80 28.81 9.03
C MET A 1 -37.30 28.76 8.65
N LYS A 2 -36.60 29.88 8.50
CA LYS A 2 -35.18 29.96 8.12
C LYS A 2 -34.22 29.15 9.03
N TRP A 3 -34.38 29.21 10.35
CA TRP A 3 -33.52 28.44 11.28
C TRP A 3 -33.70 26.93 11.21
N ARG A 4 -34.90 26.44 10.86
CA ARG A 4 -35.14 25.00 10.67
C ARG A 4 -34.47 24.50 9.39
N LEU A 5 -34.51 25.27 8.30
CA LEU A 5 -33.83 24.96 7.03
C LEU A 5 -32.31 24.95 7.23
N LEU A 6 -31.77 25.94 7.98
CA LEU A 6 -30.34 25.97 8.30
C LEU A 6 -29.91 24.74 9.13
N ALA A 7 -30.70 24.37 10.15
CA ALA A 7 -30.39 23.17 10.95
C ALA A 7 -30.41 21.88 10.14
N VAL A 8 -31.36 21.75 9.18
CA VAL A 8 -31.41 20.59 8.28
C VAL A 8 -30.20 20.58 7.34
N ALA A 9 -29.85 21.74 6.76
CA ALA A 9 -28.68 21.85 5.89
C ALA A 9 -27.38 21.51 6.61
N CYS A 10 -27.17 22.01 7.84
CA CYS A 10 -26.03 21.64 8.68
C CYS A 10 -26.03 20.15 9.04
N GLY A 11 -27.19 19.54 9.29
CA GLY A 11 -27.31 18.11 9.54
C GLY A 11 -26.91 17.25 8.34
N ILE A 12 -27.34 17.62 7.14
CA ILE A 12 -26.98 16.94 5.89
C ILE A 12 -25.47 17.07 5.64
N LEU A 13 -24.91 18.26 5.80
CA LEU A 13 -23.47 18.50 5.65
C LEU A 13 -22.64 17.66 6.63
N ALA A 14 -23.04 17.64 7.90
CA ALA A 14 -22.40 16.85 8.94
C ALA A 14 -22.46 15.35 8.62
N LEU A 15 -23.60 14.85 8.17
CA LEU A 15 -23.76 13.46 7.74
C LEU A 15 -22.87 13.12 6.54
N GLY A 16 -22.79 14.02 5.54
CA GLY A 16 -21.91 13.85 4.39
C GLY A 16 -20.44 13.78 4.80
N LEU A 17 -19.99 14.65 5.71
CA LEU A 17 -18.63 14.63 6.25
C LEU A 17 -18.33 13.34 7.02
N LEU A 18 -19.31 12.83 7.77
CA LEU A 18 -19.19 11.57 8.50
C LEU A 18 -19.15 10.33 7.60
N LEU A 19 -19.84 10.36 6.46
CA LEU A 19 -19.86 9.24 5.51
C LEU A 19 -18.69 9.26 4.53
N TYR A 20 -18.02 10.42 4.39
CA TYR A 20 -16.93 10.60 3.41
C TYR A 20 -15.82 9.54 3.50
N PRO A 21 -15.26 9.22 4.70
CA PRO A 21 -14.20 8.22 4.79
C PRO A 21 -14.67 6.81 4.39
N LEU A 22 -15.88 6.41 4.80
CA LEU A 22 -16.44 5.10 4.45
C LEU A 22 -16.67 4.96 2.94
N MET A 23 -17.17 6.01 2.31
CA MET A 23 -17.34 6.02 0.86
C MET A 23 -16.00 6.00 0.12
N GLY A 24 -14.99 6.71 0.65
CA GLY A 24 -13.64 6.71 0.10
C GLY A 24 -13.02 5.32 0.11
N GLU A 25 -13.12 4.60 1.24
CA GLU A 25 -12.61 3.23 1.37
C GLU A 25 -13.29 2.27 0.37
N LEU A 26 -14.63 2.31 0.26
CA LEU A 26 -15.36 1.48 -0.71
C LEU A 26 -14.97 1.75 -2.16
N VAL A 27 -14.77 3.02 -2.53
CA VAL A 27 -14.35 3.41 -3.88
C VAL A 27 -12.90 2.94 -4.13
N SER A 28 -12.02 3.08 -3.14
CA SER A 28 -10.63 2.65 -3.22
C SER A 28 -10.53 1.12 -3.35
N GLU A 29 -11.25 0.35 -2.52
CA GLU A 29 -11.28 -1.12 -2.61
C GLU A 29 -11.76 -1.58 -4.00
N LYS A 30 -12.81 -0.97 -4.53
CA LYS A 30 -13.29 -1.29 -5.88
C LYS A 30 -12.24 -0.97 -6.94
N TYR A 31 -11.59 0.19 -6.85
CA TYR A 31 -10.53 0.57 -7.79
C TYR A 31 -9.36 -0.44 -7.75
N HIS A 32 -8.92 -0.85 -6.55
CA HIS A 32 -7.84 -1.83 -6.41
C HIS A 32 -8.23 -3.18 -6.99
N SER A 33 -9.45 -3.67 -6.72
CA SER A 33 -9.97 -4.91 -7.29
C SER A 33 -10.08 -4.87 -8.81
N ASP A 34 -10.50 -3.73 -9.38
CA ASP A 34 -10.57 -3.55 -10.84
C ASP A 34 -9.16 -3.58 -11.48
N VAL A 35 -8.18 -2.89 -10.88
CA VAL A 35 -6.79 -2.89 -11.36
C VAL A 35 -6.13 -4.27 -11.20
N GLU A 36 -6.38 -4.95 -10.08
CA GLU A 36 -5.93 -6.34 -9.87
C GLU A 36 -6.47 -7.26 -10.96
N THR A 37 -7.78 -7.22 -11.22
CA THR A 37 -8.42 -8.05 -12.25
C THR A 37 -7.81 -7.79 -13.61
N VAL A 38 -7.57 -6.53 -13.97
CA VAL A 38 -6.91 -6.15 -15.24
C VAL A 38 -5.49 -6.71 -15.29
N TYR A 39 -4.72 -6.60 -14.20
CA TYR A 39 -3.35 -7.12 -14.15
C TYR A 39 -3.31 -8.64 -14.27
N VAL A 40 -4.11 -9.36 -13.47
CA VAL A 40 -4.18 -10.83 -13.49
C VAL A 40 -4.59 -11.34 -14.87
N ASN A 41 -5.63 -10.75 -15.48
CA ASN A 41 -6.07 -11.11 -16.82
C ASN A 41 -4.98 -10.81 -17.88
N ALA A 42 -4.33 -9.65 -17.79
CA ALA A 42 -3.27 -9.29 -18.71
C ALA A 42 -2.05 -10.23 -18.63
N ILE A 43 -1.74 -10.76 -17.44
CA ILE A 43 -0.70 -11.78 -17.24
C ILE A 43 -1.18 -13.13 -17.82
N ALA A 44 -2.43 -13.52 -17.57
CA ALA A 44 -2.98 -14.78 -18.07
C ALA A 44 -3.09 -14.81 -19.60
N ASP A 45 -3.37 -13.67 -20.22
CA ASP A 45 -3.49 -13.51 -21.68
C ASP A 45 -2.13 -13.25 -22.38
N ALA A 46 -1.08 -12.95 -21.61
CA ALA A 46 0.24 -12.66 -22.17
C ALA A 46 0.93 -13.92 -22.63
N ASP A 47 1.63 -13.83 -23.76
CA ASP A 47 2.51 -14.87 -24.24
C ASP A 47 3.70 -15.06 -23.26
N ASP A 48 4.03 -16.32 -22.95
CA ASP A 48 5.18 -16.68 -22.09
C ASP A 48 6.49 -16.03 -22.56
N ALA A 49 6.68 -15.89 -23.87
CA ALA A 49 7.86 -15.23 -24.45
C ALA A 49 7.91 -13.75 -24.06
N LYS A 50 6.77 -13.07 -24.04
CA LYS A 50 6.66 -11.66 -23.63
C LYS A 50 6.92 -11.50 -22.11
N LEU A 51 6.40 -12.40 -21.29
CA LEU A 51 6.65 -12.38 -19.84
C LEU A 51 8.14 -12.64 -19.54
N ALA A 52 8.76 -13.61 -20.24
CA ALA A 52 10.17 -13.91 -20.12
C ALA A 52 11.06 -12.73 -20.56
N GLU A 53 10.69 -12.02 -21.64
CA GLU A 53 11.39 -10.82 -22.09
C GLU A 53 11.32 -9.71 -21.05
N GLN A 54 10.15 -9.40 -20.51
CA GLN A 54 9.97 -8.40 -19.46
C GLN A 54 10.78 -8.76 -18.19
N ARG A 55 10.80 -10.03 -17.82
CA ARG A 55 11.60 -10.49 -16.68
C ARG A 55 13.09 -10.33 -16.93
N ARG A 56 13.56 -10.68 -18.15
CA ARG A 56 14.96 -10.50 -18.53
C ARG A 56 15.36 -9.03 -18.47
N ALA A 57 14.56 -8.14 -19.07
CA ALA A 57 14.81 -6.70 -19.07
C ALA A 57 14.85 -6.13 -17.64
N ALA A 58 13.95 -6.57 -16.76
CA ALA A 58 13.95 -6.15 -15.36
C ALA A 58 15.20 -6.65 -14.60
N LYS A 59 15.66 -7.87 -14.85
CA LYS A 59 16.90 -8.39 -14.28
C LYS A 59 18.14 -7.65 -14.81
N GLU A 60 18.17 -7.29 -16.09
CA GLU A 60 19.23 -6.46 -16.68
C GLU A 60 19.26 -5.06 -16.04
N TYR A 61 18.08 -4.46 -15.80
CA TYR A 61 17.98 -3.19 -15.04
C TYR A 61 18.58 -3.33 -13.63
N ASN A 62 18.23 -4.40 -12.91
CA ASN A 62 18.76 -4.64 -11.57
C ASN A 62 20.28 -4.87 -11.57
N ALA A 63 20.81 -5.58 -12.57
CA ALA A 63 22.25 -5.78 -12.75
C ALA A 63 22.97 -4.46 -13.02
N MET A 64 22.36 -3.57 -13.82
CA MET A 64 22.90 -2.22 -14.06
C MET A 64 23.00 -1.42 -12.77
N LEU A 65 21.99 -1.47 -11.90
CA LEU A 65 22.01 -0.76 -10.60
C LEU A 65 23.14 -1.26 -9.69
N ARG A 66 23.50 -2.55 -9.76
CA ARG A 66 24.66 -3.10 -9.01
C ARG A 66 26.01 -2.73 -9.61
N GLY A 67 26.05 -2.03 -10.73
CA GLY A 67 27.27 -1.76 -11.46
C GLY A 67 27.82 -2.97 -12.22
N GLU A 68 27.07 -4.06 -12.32
CA GLU A 68 27.38 -5.28 -13.05
C GLU A 68 26.99 -5.18 -14.56
N ALA A 69 26.75 -3.96 -15.06
CA ALA A 69 26.38 -3.77 -16.45
C ALA A 69 27.40 -4.51 -17.34
N ALA A 70 26.90 -5.51 -18.05
CA ALA A 70 27.70 -6.32 -18.96
C ALA A 70 28.54 -5.38 -19.84
N VAL A 71 29.85 -5.49 -19.70
CA VAL A 71 30.78 -5.03 -20.72
C VAL A 71 30.45 -5.87 -21.93
N SER A 72 29.51 -5.39 -22.75
CA SER A 72 29.24 -6.01 -24.02
C SER A 72 30.54 -5.89 -24.81
N THR A 73 31.17 -7.04 -25.05
CA THR A 73 32.41 -7.20 -25.83
C THR A 73 32.25 -6.79 -27.30
N GLY A 74 31.37 -5.88 -27.60
CA GLY A 74 31.10 -5.34 -28.93
C GLY A 74 30.63 -3.90 -28.84
N GLY A 75 31.53 -2.96 -28.62
CA GLY A 75 31.60 -1.55 -29.03
C GLY A 75 30.34 -0.67 -29.16
N ALA A 76 29.16 -1.16 -28.88
CA ALA A 76 27.94 -0.35 -28.80
C ALA A 76 27.48 -0.36 -27.34
N SER A 77 27.54 0.81 -26.69
CA SER A 77 26.89 1.04 -25.41
C SER A 77 25.41 0.64 -25.57
N ALA A 78 24.96 -0.39 -24.84
CA ALA A 78 23.55 -0.69 -24.80
C ALA A 78 22.80 0.58 -24.37
N PRO A 79 21.66 0.95 -24.99
CA PRO A 79 20.91 2.12 -24.58
C PRO A 79 20.53 1.97 -23.10
N PRO A 80 20.55 3.06 -22.31
CA PRO A 80 20.17 3.00 -20.90
C PRO A 80 18.79 2.37 -20.79
N VAL A 81 18.68 1.36 -19.95
CA VAL A 81 17.42 0.61 -19.76
C VAL A 81 16.39 1.56 -19.15
N ASP A 82 15.36 1.91 -19.91
CA ASP A 82 14.35 2.88 -19.53
C ASP A 82 13.47 2.31 -18.41
N TYR A 83 13.52 2.92 -17.23
CA TYR A 83 12.73 2.51 -16.06
C TYR A 83 11.23 2.45 -16.36
N ALA A 84 10.69 3.43 -17.07
CA ALA A 84 9.26 3.52 -17.36
C ALA A 84 8.74 2.42 -18.30
N LYS A 85 9.65 1.74 -19.01
CA LYS A 85 9.32 0.61 -19.91
C LYS A 85 9.41 -0.76 -19.24
N GLN A 86 9.85 -0.81 -17.98
CA GLN A 86 9.95 -2.07 -17.25
C GLN A 86 8.60 -2.47 -16.69
N LEU A 87 8.29 -3.78 -16.68
CA LEU A 87 7.11 -4.34 -16.00
C LEU A 87 5.81 -3.60 -16.36
N THR A 88 5.53 -3.43 -17.66
CA THR A 88 4.38 -2.64 -18.15
C THR A 88 3.16 -3.49 -18.50
N VAL A 89 3.17 -4.79 -18.23
CA VAL A 89 2.05 -5.70 -18.52
C VAL A 89 0.89 -5.40 -17.54
N GLY A 90 -0.31 -5.12 -18.10
CA GLY A 90 -1.52 -4.93 -17.27
C GLY A 90 -1.61 -3.60 -16.52
N GLY A 91 -0.75 -2.61 -16.81
CA GLY A 91 -0.83 -1.26 -16.24
C GLY A 91 -0.35 -1.14 -14.78
N ALA A 92 0.15 -2.21 -14.20
CA ALA A 92 0.88 -2.24 -12.94
C ALA A 92 2.20 -2.98 -13.12
N MET A 93 3.20 -2.69 -12.30
CA MET A 93 4.48 -3.42 -12.31
C MET A 93 4.30 -4.83 -11.73
N CYS A 94 3.56 -4.91 -10.64
CA CYS A 94 3.26 -6.11 -9.87
C CYS A 94 2.10 -5.81 -8.92
N THR A 95 1.69 -6.79 -8.12
CA THR A 95 0.83 -6.56 -6.96
C THR A 95 1.54 -7.00 -5.69
N ILE A 96 1.22 -6.33 -4.57
CA ILE A 96 1.67 -6.71 -3.23
C ILE A 96 0.50 -7.26 -2.43
N ASP A 97 0.73 -8.39 -1.76
CA ASP A 97 -0.21 -9.04 -0.84
C ASP A 97 0.40 -9.13 0.55
N ILE A 98 -0.27 -8.57 1.55
CA ILE A 98 0.13 -8.60 2.96
C ILE A 98 -1.04 -9.18 3.78
N PRO A 99 -1.16 -10.52 3.87
CA PRO A 99 -2.34 -11.18 4.41
C PRO A 99 -2.66 -10.78 5.85
N LYS A 100 -1.65 -10.64 6.70
CA LYS A 100 -1.83 -10.29 8.12
C LYS A 100 -2.66 -9.03 8.34
N ILE A 101 -2.52 -8.05 7.45
CA ILE A 101 -3.24 -6.78 7.54
C ILE A 101 -4.30 -6.63 6.45
N GLY A 102 -4.56 -7.68 5.66
CA GLY A 102 -5.57 -7.68 4.60
C GLY A 102 -5.33 -6.62 3.52
N VAL A 103 -4.07 -6.42 3.12
CA VAL A 103 -3.68 -5.50 2.06
C VAL A 103 -3.38 -6.28 0.79
N TYR A 104 -4.07 -5.95 -0.29
CA TYR A 104 -3.77 -6.40 -1.65
C TYR A 104 -3.83 -5.20 -2.58
N LEU A 105 -2.68 -4.76 -3.11
CA LEU A 105 -2.56 -3.48 -3.81
C LEU A 105 -1.71 -3.59 -5.08
N PRO A 106 -2.07 -2.84 -6.15
CA PRO A 106 -1.20 -2.70 -7.30
C PRO A 106 0.03 -1.84 -6.98
N VAL A 107 1.17 -2.21 -7.53
CA VAL A 107 2.41 -1.44 -7.49
C VAL A 107 2.62 -0.78 -8.85
N ARG A 108 2.87 0.53 -8.85
CA ARG A 108 3.09 1.35 -10.04
C ARG A 108 4.46 2.00 -10.02
N HIS A 109 4.90 2.47 -11.19
CA HIS A 109 6.15 3.23 -11.31
C HIS A 109 6.07 4.55 -10.56
N GLY A 110 7.19 4.89 -9.90
CA GLY A 110 7.37 6.17 -9.25
C GLY A 110 6.60 6.36 -7.95
N THR A 111 6.86 7.48 -7.31
CA THR A 111 6.26 7.88 -6.01
C THR A 111 5.67 9.28 -6.09
N GLU A 112 5.25 9.71 -7.27
CA GLU A 112 4.55 10.97 -7.49
C GLU A 112 3.18 10.93 -6.80
N ALA A 113 2.65 12.10 -6.47
CA ALA A 113 1.39 12.23 -5.74
C ALA A 113 0.25 11.46 -6.42
N GLU A 114 0.14 11.53 -7.75
CA GLU A 114 -0.89 10.82 -8.52
C GLU A 114 -0.81 9.30 -8.34
N THR A 115 0.40 8.73 -8.30
CA THR A 115 0.62 7.30 -8.04
C THR A 115 0.22 6.94 -6.61
N LEU A 116 0.74 7.69 -5.62
CA LEU A 116 0.57 7.37 -4.21
C LEU A 116 -0.85 7.62 -3.69
N GLU A 117 -1.66 8.44 -4.37
CA GLU A 117 -3.07 8.62 -4.03
C GLU A 117 -3.90 7.34 -4.20
N ARG A 118 -3.46 6.40 -5.06
CA ARG A 118 -4.29 5.26 -5.50
C ARG A 118 -3.60 3.91 -5.49
N ALA A 119 -2.28 3.88 -5.31
CA ALA A 119 -1.49 2.66 -5.45
C ALA A 119 -0.25 2.69 -4.55
N VAL A 120 0.44 1.58 -4.48
CA VAL A 120 1.81 1.52 -3.99
C VAL A 120 2.73 2.00 -5.11
N GLY A 121 3.67 2.89 -4.80
CA GLY A 121 4.68 3.40 -5.72
C GLY A 121 6.00 2.65 -5.55
N HIS A 122 6.61 2.23 -6.65
CA HIS A 122 7.98 1.73 -6.65
C HIS A 122 8.96 2.91 -6.66
N VAL A 123 9.88 2.93 -5.71
CA VAL A 123 10.88 4.01 -5.59
C VAL A 123 11.89 3.90 -6.72
N MET A 124 11.89 4.86 -7.63
CA MET A 124 12.83 4.91 -8.75
C MET A 124 14.28 4.94 -8.25
N GLY A 125 15.15 4.17 -8.91
CA GLY A 125 16.56 4.03 -8.50
C GLY A 125 16.80 2.87 -7.54
N THR A 126 15.76 2.17 -7.09
CA THR A 126 15.87 0.88 -6.38
C THR A 126 15.64 -0.29 -7.34
N SER A 127 15.97 -1.52 -6.91
CA SER A 127 15.78 -2.70 -7.75
C SER A 127 14.31 -2.92 -8.09
N LEU A 128 14.04 -3.33 -9.33
CA LEU A 128 12.69 -3.76 -9.74
C LEU A 128 12.28 -5.02 -8.96
N PRO A 129 10.99 -5.18 -8.61
CA PRO A 129 10.51 -6.21 -7.71
C PRO A 129 10.35 -7.58 -8.40
N VAL A 130 11.39 -8.04 -9.09
CA VAL A 130 11.47 -9.36 -9.75
C VAL A 130 12.37 -10.34 -9.00
N GLY A 131 12.87 -9.93 -7.83
CA GLY A 131 13.75 -10.71 -6.98
C GLY A 131 15.14 -11.00 -7.59
N GLY A 132 15.92 -11.70 -6.82
CA GLY A 132 17.27 -12.15 -7.19
C GLY A 132 18.35 -11.69 -6.22
N ALA A 133 19.44 -12.45 -6.13
CA ALA A 133 20.57 -12.09 -5.27
C ALA A 133 21.13 -10.71 -5.62
N GLY A 134 21.44 -9.91 -4.61
CA GLY A 134 21.91 -8.53 -4.76
C GLY A 134 20.82 -7.59 -5.27
N THR A 135 19.56 -7.76 -4.87
CA THR A 135 18.48 -6.84 -5.19
C THR A 135 17.82 -6.29 -3.93
N HIS A 136 17.41 -5.03 -3.97
CA HIS A 136 16.63 -4.39 -2.92
C HIS A 136 15.55 -3.49 -3.57
N ALA A 137 14.32 -3.98 -3.63
CA ALA A 137 13.19 -3.19 -4.12
C ALA A 137 12.56 -2.39 -2.97
N VAL A 138 12.20 -1.14 -3.23
CA VAL A 138 11.56 -0.27 -2.24
C VAL A 138 10.18 0.14 -2.73
N LEU A 139 9.17 -0.15 -1.93
CA LEU A 139 7.76 0.08 -2.21
C LEU A 139 7.19 1.08 -1.20
N SER A 140 6.65 2.19 -1.66
CA SER A 140 6.14 3.26 -0.81
C SER A 140 4.65 3.47 -1.00
N ALA A 141 3.93 3.69 0.10
CA ALA A 141 2.54 4.11 0.05
C ALA A 141 2.20 4.99 1.25
N HIS A 142 1.11 5.76 1.12
CA HIS A 142 0.62 6.59 2.21
C HIS A 142 0.12 5.79 3.41
N SER A 143 0.23 6.39 4.60
CA SER A 143 -0.52 6.03 5.80
C SER A 143 -1.48 7.15 6.18
N GLY A 144 -2.63 6.78 6.75
CA GLY A 144 -3.57 7.77 7.31
C GLY A 144 -4.39 8.53 6.30
N MET A 145 -4.53 8.06 5.07
CA MET A 145 -5.48 8.64 4.12
C MET A 145 -6.92 8.28 4.51
N ALA A 146 -7.80 9.29 4.54
CA ALA A 146 -9.22 9.07 4.83
C ALA A 146 -9.97 8.31 3.71
N SER A 147 -9.40 8.25 2.51
CA SER A 147 -10.03 7.67 1.32
C SER A 147 -9.50 6.28 0.95
N ALA A 148 -8.40 5.82 1.53
CA ALA A 148 -7.77 4.56 1.19
C ALA A 148 -6.91 4.02 2.33
N LYS A 149 -6.98 2.72 2.57
CA LYS A 149 -6.19 2.05 3.61
C LYS A 149 -4.69 2.08 3.29
N LEU A 150 -4.30 1.74 2.07
CA LEU A 150 -2.92 1.63 1.61
C LEU A 150 -1.99 0.97 2.66
N PHE A 151 -0.91 1.65 3.10
CA PHE A 151 0.02 1.17 4.11
C PHE A 151 -0.27 1.68 5.53
N SER A 152 -1.53 2.04 5.83
CA SER A 152 -1.90 2.57 7.15
C SER A 152 -1.65 1.61 8.31
N ASP A 153 -1.66 0.31 8.05
CA ASP A 153 -1.55 -0.74 9.07
C ASP A 153 -0.22 -1.54 9.00
N ILE A 154 0.79 -1.10 8.22
CA ILE A 154 2.07 -1.85 8.17
C ILE A 154 2.85 -1.80 9.49
N ASP A 155 2.50 -0.92 10.41
CA ASP A 155 3.01 -0.86 11.78
C ASP A 155 2.55 -2.06 12.65
N GLN A 156 1.55 -2.83 12.20
CA GLN A 156 1.11 -4.07 12.86
C GLN A 156 1.95 -5.29 12.44
N LEU A 157 2.84 -5.14 11.46
CA LEU A 157 3.76 -6.20 11.06
C LEU A 157 4.86 -6.37 12.11
N ALA A 158 5.32 -7.61 12.27
CA ALA A 158 6.39 -8.01 13.16
C ALA A 158 7.40 -8.87 12.38
N GLU A 159 8.60 -9.02 12.90
CA GLU A 159 9.57 -9.97 12.37
C GLU A 159 8.97 -11.38 12.34
N GLY A 160 9.19 -12.10 11.24
CA GLY A 160 8.60 -13.41 10.94
C GLY A 160 7.25 -13.37 10.20
N ASP A 161 6.60 -12.21 10.05
CA ASP A 161 5.42 -12.08 9.18
C ASP A 161 5.83 -12.17 7.70
N VAL A 162 4.93 -12.69 6.86
CA VAL A 162 5.22 -12.88 5.44
C VAL A 162 4.31 -12.01 4.58
N PHE A 163 4.89 -11.41 3.56
CA PHE A 163 4.17 -10.75 2.48
C PHE A 163 4.64 -11.25 1.11
N TYR A 164 3.85 -11.00 0.09
CA TYR A 164 4.06 -11.57 -1.24
C TYR A 164 4.07 -10.48 -2.32
N ILE A 165 4.92 -10.68 -3.32
CA ILE A 165 4.92 -9.89 -4.56
C ILE A 165 4.52 -10.81 -5.70
N HIS A 166 3.42 -10.48 -6.39
CA HIS A 166 2.97 -11.20 -7.58
C HIS A 166 3.45 -10.45 -8.82
N VAL A 167 4.42 -10.99 -9.52
CA VAL A 167 5.06 -10.33 -10.66
C VAL A 167 5.23 -11.29 -11.84
N LEU A 168 4.74 -10.88 -13.01
CA LEU A 168 4.88 -11.65 -14.26
C LEU A 168 4.51 -13.15 -14.11
N GLY A 169 3.45 -13.45 -13.36
CA GLY A 169 2.96 -14.81 -13.12
C GLY A 169 3.71 -15.59 -12.04
N GLU A 170 4.72 -15.01 -11.38
CA GLU A 170 5.41 -15.62 -10.25
C GLU A 170 4.97 -14.98 -8.93
N VAL A 171 5.04 -15.75 -7.84
CA VAL A 171 4.83 -15.29 -6.47
C VAL A 171 6.14 -15.34 -5.73
N LEU A 172 6.58 -14.18 -5.25
CA LEU A 172 7.79 -14.01 -4.47
C LEU A 172 7.40 -13.79 -3.01
N ALA A 173 7.81 -14.68 -2.10
CA ALA A 173 7.52 -14.57 -0.68
C ALA A 173 8.69 -13.89 0.06
N TYR A 174 8.36 -12.95 0.95
CA TYR A 174 9.33 -12.23 1.76
C TYR A 174 8.91 -12.30 3.23
N GLU A 175 9.81 -12.72 4.10
CA GLU A 175 9.64 -12.74 5.55
C GLU A 175 10.24 -11.49 6.16
N VAL A 176 9.50 -10.80 7.00
CA VAL A 176 9.94 -9.57 7.67
C VAL A 176 11.10 -9.88 8.60
N ASP A 177 12.23 -9.22 8.40
CA ASP A 177 13.47 -9.38 9.16
C ASP A 177 13.95 -8.09 9.82
N GLN A 178 13.41 -6.94 9.44
CA GLN A 178 13.81 -5.65 10.03
C GLN A 178 12.63 -4.66 10.02
N ILE A 179 12.44 -3.99 11.16
CA ILE A 179 11.51 -2.88 11.29
C ILE A 179 12.27 -1.70 11.89
N ALA A 180 12.25 -0.56 11.17
CA ALA A 180 12.98 0.63 11.59
C ALA A 180 12.18 1.91 11.35
N THR A 181 12.41 2.91 12.20
CA THR A 181 11.89 4.26 12.02
C THR A 181 13.04 5.21 11.77
N VAL A 182 13.03 5.90 10.63
CA VAL A 182 14.09 6.78 10.17
C VAL A 182 13.58 8.18 9.84
N LEU A 183 14.47 9.15 9.71
CA LEU A 183 14.12 10.49 9.22
C LEU A 183 13.80 10.46 7.71
N PRO A 184 12.93 11.36 7.22
CA PRO A 184 12.74 11.53 5.79
C PRO A 184 14.07 11.83 5.07
N GLY A 185 14.38 11.05 4.03
CA GLY A 185 15.63 11.18 3.28
C GLY A 185 16.79 10.32 3.79
N ASP A 186 16.66 9.65 4.93
CA ASP A 186 17.62 8.62 5.34
C ASP A 186 17.38 7.35 4.53
N THR A 187 18.29 7.04 3.63
CA THR A 187 18.26 5.89 2.73
C THR A 187 19.30 4.82 3.11
N SER A 188 19.93 4.93 4.26
CA SER A 188 21.01 4.04 4.70
C SER A 188 20.60 2.57 4.76
N LEU A 189 19.34 2.30 5.13
CA LEU A 189 18.75 0.95 5.22
C LEU A 189 18.10 0.47 3.91
N LEU A 190 18.20 1.23 2.83
CA LEU A 190 17.61 0.91 1.52
C LEU A 190 18.66 0.49 0.49
N GLN A 191 19.90 0.31 0.90
CA GLN A 191 21.00 -0.05 0.02
C GLN A 191 20.89 -1.51 -0.42
N ILE A 192 21.40 -1.81 -1.61
CA ILE A 192 21.56 -3.19 -2.08
C ILE A 192 22.62 -3.87 -1.21
N GLU A 193 22.31 -5.05 -0.71
CA GLU A 193 23.22 -5.90 0.05
C GLU A 193 23.65 -7.09 -0.81
N ASP A 194 24.96 -7.39 -0.84
CA ASP A 194 25.50 -8.47 -1.65
C ASP A 194 24.86 -9.82 -1.29
N GLY A 195 24.39 -10.52 -2.33
CA GLY A 195 23.78 -11.85 -2.18
C GLY A 195 22.38 -11.87 -1.57
N GLN A 196 21.87 -10.76 -1.05
CA GLN A 196 20.52 -10.67 -0.49
C GLN A 196 19.46 -10.38 -1.56
N ASP A 197 18.24 -10.85 -1.34
CA ASP A 197 17.05 -10.52 -2.12
C ASP A 197 16.05 -9.87 -1.15
N LEU A 198 15.94 -8.55 -1.20
CA LEU A 198 15.25 -7.73 -0.21
C LEU A 198 14.12 -6.90 -0.83
N VAL A 199 13.06 -6.73 -0.06
CA VAL A 199 11.99 -5.75 -0.33
C VAL A 199 11.72 -4.95 0.94
N THR A 200 11.72 -3.62 0.83
CA THR A 200 11.34 -2.73 1.95
C THR A 200 10.04 -1.98 1.63
N LEU A 201 9.08 -2.10 2.54
CA LEU A 201 7.84 -1.32 2.56
C LEU A 201 8.07 -0.04 3.33
N VAL A 202 7.67 1.10 2.74
CA VAL A 202 7.90 2.43 3.33
C VAL A 202 6.59 3.18 3.48
N THR A 203 6.35 3.74 4.66
CA THR A 203 5.23 4.65 4.89
C THR A 203 5.61 5.78 5.83
N CYS A 204 4.72 6.78 5.95
CA CYS A 204 4.90 7.88 6.90
C CYS A 204 4.49 7.46 8.32
N THR A 205 5.23 7.95 9.33
CA THR A 205 4.93 7.71 10.74
C THR A 205 5.36 8.92 11.60
N PRO A 206 4.81 9.17 12.80
CA PRO A 206 3.57 8.62 13.34
C PRO A 206 2.35 9.02 12.51
N PHE A 207 1.26 8.24 12.60
CA PHE A 207 0.01 8.50 11.90
C PHE A 207 -0.47 9.97 12.09
N GLY A 208 -0.75 10.66 10.97
CA GLY A 208 -1.21 12.05 10.96
C GLY A 208 -0.14 13.10 11.27
N VAL A 209 1.04 12.73 11.78
CA VAL A 209 2.16 13.65 12.06
C VAL A 209 3.22 13.58 10.95
N ASN A 210 3.54 12.38 10.46
CA ASN A 210 4.35 12.11 9.26
C ASN A 210 5.81 12.63 9.31
N THR A 211 6.37 12.81 10.50
CA THR A 211 7.72 13.35 10.69
C THR A 211 8.83 12.36 10.37
N HIS A 212 8.52 11.08 10.37
CA HIS A 212 9.47 9.98 10.11
C HIS A 212 8.95 9.06 9.01
N ARG A 213 9.77 8.07 8.66
CA ARG A 213 9.40 6.95 7.80
C ARG A 213 9.51 5.65 8.57
N LEU A 214 8.46 4.83 8.50
CA LEU A 214 8.48 3.45 8.95
C LEU A 214 8.97 2.59 7.79
N LEU A 215 9.99 1.79 8.02
CA LEU A 215 10.55 0.82 7.11
C LEU A 215 10.23 -0.57 7.64
N VAL A 216 9.61 -1.43 6.81
CA VAL A 216 9.40 -2.84 7.09
C VAL A 216 10.09 -3.62 5.99
N ARG A 217 11.24 -4.21 6.28
CA ARG A 217 12.04 -4.97 5.33
C ARG A 217 11.72 -6.45 5.44
N GLY A 218 11.66 -7.13 4.31
CA GLY A 218 11.64 -8.58 4.23
C GLY A 218 12.75 -9.10 3.34
N HIS A 219 13.27 -10.27 3.71
CA HIS A 219 14.18 -11.07 2.90
C HIS A 219 13.43 -12.19 2.21
N ARG A 220 13.96 -12.63 1.07
CA ARG A 220 13.35 -13.69 0.27
C ARG A 220 13.32 -15.03 0.99
N VAL A 221 12.13 -15.68 1.00
CA VAL A 221 11.94 -17.04 1.51
C VAL A 221 11.27 -17.92 0.44
N PRO A 222 11.34 -19.26 0.53
CA PRO A 222 10.61 -20.14 -0.37
C PRO A 222 9.09 -19.88 -0.28
N TYR A 223 8.44 -19.79 -1.44
CA TYR A 223 6.99 -19.67 -1.50
C TYR A 223 6.33 -21.01 -1.19
N VAL A 224 5.47 -21.08 -0.16
CA VAL A 224 4.70 -22.25 0.23
C VAL A 224 3.20 -21.95 0.06
N PRO A 225 2.55 -22.49 -0.99
CA PRO A 225 1.14 -22.18 -1.29
C PRO A 225 0.16 -22.49 -0.15
N GLU A 226 0.45 -23.52 0.68
CA GLU A 226 -0.39 -23.94 1.80
C GLU A 226 -0.51 -22.88 2.90
N LEU A 227 0.54 -22.09 3.13
CA LEU A 227 0.51 -21.00 4.11
C LEU A 227 -0.41 -19.86 3.68
N VAL A 228 -0.60 -19.66 2.36
CA VAL A 228 -1.53 -18.66 1.83
C VAL A 228 -2.99 -19.05 2.08
N THR A 229 -3.33 -20.35 2.01
CA THR A 229 -4.70 -20.84 2.25
C THR A 229 -5.11 -20.79 3.72
N GLU A 230 -4.19 -20.99 4.66
CA GLU A 230 -4.45 -20.81 6.09
C GLU A 230 -4.57 -19.31 6.45
N ASN A 231 -3.69 -18.46 5.92
CA ASN A 231 -3.72 -17.02 6.13
C ASN A 231 -4.75 -16.30 5.24
N GLY A 232 -5.10 -16.84 4.07
CA GLY A 232 -6.10 -16.28 3.14
C GLY A 232 -7.54 -16.35 3.64
N LYS A 233 -7.80 -17.07 4.75
CA LYS A 233 -8.99 -16.92 5.58
C LYS A 233 -8.80 -15.83 6.65
N VAL A 234 -7.86 -14.91 6.44
CA VAL A 234 -7.81 -13.71 7.28
C VAL A 234 -9.19 -13.08 7.17
N SER A 235 -9.97 -13.27 8.22
CA SER A 235 -11.12 -12.46 8.52
C SER A 235 -10.76 -11.04 8.07
N LYS A 236 -11.62 -10.42 7.27
CA LYS A 236 -11.58 -8.97 7.02
C LYS A 236 -11.73 -8.29 8.40
N ALA A 237 -10.68 -8.34 9.20
CA ALA A 237 -10.61 -7.54 10.41
C ALA A 237 -10.71 -6.10 9.88
N ALA A 238 -11.80 -5.43 10.24
CA ALA A 238 -11.95 -4.02 9.95
C ALA A 238 -10.64 -3.37 10.35
N SER A 239 -10.06 -2.55 9.45
CA SER A 239 -8.77 -1.93 9.71
C SER A 239 -8.80 -1.27 11.08
N SER A 240 -7.70 -1.22 11.79
CA SER A 240 -7.63 -0.56 13.11
C SER A 240 -8.18 0.86 13.02
N TRP A 241 -7.95 1.53 11.91
CA TRP A 241 -8.49 2.84 11.60
C TRP A 241 -10.03 2.86 11.55
N THR A 242 -10.65 1.91 10.82
CA THR A 242 -12.12 1.80 10.73
C THR A 242 -12.74 1.54 12.11
N GLN A 243 -12.11 0.70 12.94
CA GLN A 243 -12.54 0.44 14.32
C GLN A 243 -12.47 1.70 15.19
N HIS A 244 -11.36 2.44 15.14
CA HIS A 244 -11.19 3.69 15.87
C HIS A 244 -12.16 4.77 15.39
N TYR A 245 -12.41 4.86 14.09
CA TYR A 245 -13.37 5.78 13.51
C TYR A 245 -14.81 5.47 13.97
N LEU A 246 -15.23 4.20 13.88
CA LEU A 246 -16.56 3.78 14.36
C LEU A 246 -16.73 3.97 15.87
N ALA A 247 -15.69 3.70 16.66
CA ALA A 247 -15.69 3.96 18.10
C ALA A 247 -15.83 5.47 18.39
N GLY A 248 -15.09 6.32 17.69
CA GLY A 248 -15.19 7.77 17.80
C GLY A 248 -16.58 8.30 17.43
N LEU A 249 -17.18 7.77 16.37
CA LEU A 249 -18.55 8.06 15.96
C LEU A 249 -19.56 7.67 17.04
N GLY A 250 -19.43 6.47 17.62
CA GLY A 250 -20.30 6.00 18.72
C GLY A 250 -20.23 6.89 19.94
N ILE A 251 -19.02 7.31 20.33
CA ILE A 251 -18.79 8.24 21.43
C ILE A 251 -19.43 9.60 21.14
N GLY A 252 -19.21 10.15 19.93
CA GLY A 252 -19.77 11.45 19.52
C GLY A 252 -21.31 11.46 19.54
N LEU A 253 -21.95 10.42 19.01
CA LEU A 253 -23.40 10.25 19.05
C LEU A 253 -23.93 10.13 20.49
N GLY A 254 -23.21 9.39 21.33
CA GLY A 254 -23.56 9.29 22.79
C GLY A 254 -23.52 10.61 23.48
N VAL A 255 -22.51 11.45 23.28
CA VAL A 255 -22.38 12.79 23.82
C VAL A 255 -23.52 13.70 23.36
N LEU A 256 -23.85 13.68 22.05
CA LEU A 256 -24.94 14.45 21.47
C LEU A 256 -26.29 14.05 22.06
N ALA A 257 -26.56 12.76 22.26
CA ALA A 257 -27.76 12.24 22.86
C ALA A 257 -27.88 12.65 24.33
N ALA A 258 -26.79 12.61 25.10
CA ALA A 258 -26.72 13.06 26.47
C ALA A 258 -26.99 14.59 26.60
N ALA A 259 -26.34 15.40 25.75
CA ALA A 259 -26.55 16.83 25.69
C ALA A 259 -28.02 17.18 25.33
N GLY A 260 -28.60 16.47 24.36
CA GLY A 260 -29.99 16.62 23.96
C GLY A 260 -30.98 16.33 25.13
N ARG A 261 -30.71 15.27 25.90
CA ARG A 261 -31.50 14.95 27.10
C ARG A 261 -31.41 16.05 28.16
N VAL A 262 -30.20 16.52 28.47
CA VAL A 262 -29.99 17.63 29.44
C VAL A 262 -30.74 18.88 29.00
N CYS A 263 -30.63 19.28 27.74
CA CYS A 263 -31.35 20.42 27.18
C CYS A 263 -32.88 20.24 27.24
N PHE A 264 -33.37 19.04 26.96
CA PHE A 264 -34.81 18.72 27.05
C PHE A 264 -35.33 18.86 28.49
N PHE A 265 -34.64 18.28 29.48
CA PHE A 265 -35.03 18.37 30.88
C PHE A 265 -34.92 19.80 31.44
N ALA A 266 -33.86 20.56 31.03
CA ALA A 266 -33.71 21.96 31.40
C ALA A 266 -34.87 22.85 30.85
N ARG A 267 -35.30 22.59 29.59
CA ARG A 267 -36.46 23.29 29.00
C ARG A 267 -37.78 22.92 29.72
N ARG A 268 -37.94 21.66 30.10
CA ARG A 268 -39.14 21.20 30.84
C ARG A 268 -39.25 21.84 32.21
N ARG A 269 -38.10 22.00 32.94
CA ARG A 269 -38.07 22.70 34.26
C ARG A 269 -38.36 24.20 34.17
N ARG A 270 -38.16 24.85 33.02
CA ARG A 270 -38.46 26.29 32.84
C ARG A 270 -39.91 26.55 32.41
N ARG A 271 -40.69 25.52 32.12
CA ARG A 271 -42.08 25.63 31.66
C ARG A 271 -43.12 25.15 32.73
N GLY A 272 -42.69 24.58 33.80
CA GLY A 272 -43.47 24.31 35.02
C GLY A 272 -43.09 25.30 36.13
#